data_8e508764ad71a8eb2f5a506b4b9e9fce
#
_entry.id   8e508764ad71a8eb2f5a506b4b9e9fce
#
_cell.length_a   1.000
_cell.length_b   1.000
_cell.length_c   1.000
_cell.angle_alpha   90.00
_cell.angle_beta   90.00
_cell.angle_gamma   90.00
#
_symmetry.space_group_name_H-M   'P 1'
#
loop_
_entity.id
_entity.type
_entity.pdbx_description
1 polymer ?
#
loop_
_entity_poly.entity_id
_entity_poly.type
_entity_poly.pdbx_seq_one_letter_code
_entity_poly.pdbx_strand_id
1 'polypeptide(L)'
;MHDPKEYLNQIRYTNQEIQSRVEERNELRQAVMIKTSSFQTDKVQESGTSNFDDKYMKFIEVSEDINEQVDKIFDLRLRVSNEIDRLEKPEHRIILRMRYINLKTFEEIAVSMCYDIRQIHRLHGNALQEFVTKCHGMS
;
A
#
# COMPACT_ATOMS: atom_id res chain seq x y z
N MET A 1 -16.53 17.70 -2.89
CA MET A 1 -16.71 16.30 -3.35
C MET A 1 -15.37 15.71 -3.77
N HIS A 2 -15.02 14.62 -3.18
CA HIS A 2 -13.75 13.97 -3.49
C HIS A 2 -13.87 13.15 -4.76
N ASP A 3 -12.83 13.24 -5.59
CA ASP A 3 -12.73 12.39 -6.76
C ASP A 3 -12.68 10.92 -6.31
N PRO A 4 -13.58 10.07 -6.83
CA PRO A 4 -13.59 8.65 -6.43
C PRO A 4 -12.27 7.96 -6.75
N LYS A 5 -11.63 8.35 -7.82
CA LYS A 5 -10.35 7.80 -8.22
C LYS A 5 -9.25 8.15 -7.20
N GLU A 6 -9.24 9.39 -6.73
CA GLU A 6 -8.30 9.79 -5.68
C GLU A 6 -8.53 9.03 -4.38
N TYR A 7 -9.79 8.91 -3.99
CA TYR A 7 -10.15 8.20 -2.78
C TYR A 7 -9.68 6.75 -2.84
N LEU A 8 -9.98 6.06 -3.94
CA LEU A 8 -9.60 4.66 -4.10
C LEU A 8 -8.09 4.50 -4.27
N ASN A 9 -7.42 5.44 -4.92
CA ASN A 9 -5.97 5.40 -5.11
C ASN A 9 -5.19 5.59 -3.81
N GLN A 10 -5.82 6.05 -2.74
CA GLN A 10 -5.16 6.14 -1.43
C GLN A 10 -4.59 4.79 -1.00
N ILE A 11 -5.29 3.70 -1.31
CA ILE A 11 -4.81 2.36 -1.00
C ILE A 11 -3.51 2.08 -1.75
N ARG A 12 -3.47 2.40 -3.05
CA ARG A 12 -2.29 2.18 -3.88
C ARG A 12 -1.10 3.01 -3.39
N TYR A 13 -1.32 4.28 -3.12
CA TYR A 13 -0.25 5.17 -2.67
C TYR A 13 0.26 4.77 -1.29
N THR A 14 -0.64 4.46 -0.37
CA THR A 14 -0.23 4.01 0.96
C THR A 14 0.55 2.70 0.88
N ASN A 15 0.13 1.78 0.01
CA ASN A 15 0.85 0.54 -0.19
C ASN A 15 2.26 0.79 -0.73
N GLN A 16 2.40 1.70 -1.69
CA GLN A 16 3.71 2.06 -2.24
C GLN A 16 4.61 2.68 -1.17
N GLU A 17 4.06 3.54 -0.33
CA GLU A 17 4.82 4.14 0.77
C GLU A 17 5.28 3.09 1.78
N ILE A 18 4.40 2.13 2.10
CA ILE A 18 4.76 1.02 2.98
C ILE A 18 5.89 0.19 2.38
N GLN A 19 5.81 -0.12 1.08
CA GLN A 19 6.86 -0.87 0.40
C GLN A 19 8.21 -0.15 0.49
N SER A 20 8.21 1.16 0.25
CA SER A 20 9.43 1.96 0.34
C SER A 20 10.00 1.95 1.76
N ARG A 21 9.15 2.05 2.77
CA ARG A 21 9.61 2.03 4.16
C ARG A 21 10.10 0.65 4.58
N VAL A 22 9.51 -0.40 4.04
CA VAL A 22 9.98 -1.77 4.28
C VAL A 22 11.39 -1.94 3.73
N GLU A 23 11.66 -1.41 2.53
CA GLU A 23 13.00 -1.46 1.96
C GLU A 23 13.99 -0.68 2.82
N GLU A 24 13.62 0.51 3.27
CA GLU A 24 14.44 1.31 4.17
C GLU A 24 14.73 0.56 5.47
N ARG A 25 13.71 -0.06 6.07
CA ARG A 25 13.88 -0.85 7.29
C ARG A 25 14.84 -2.01 7.07
N ASN A 26 14.72 -2.69 5.91
CA ASN A 26 15.59 -3.82 5.61
C ASN A 26 17.06 -3.39 5.47
N GLU A 27 17.31 -2.23 4.87
CA GLU A 27 18.66 -1.67 4.78
C GLU A 27 19.21 -1.35 6.16
N LEU A 28 18.40 -0.72 7.01
CA LEU A 28 18.80 -0.43 8.39
C LEU A 28 19.04 -1.70 9.18
N ARG A 29 18.21 -2.70 9.00
CA ARG A 29 18.38 -3.99 9.66
C ARG A 29 19.70 -4.63 9.29
N GLN A 30 20.08 -4.60 8.02
CA GLN A 30 21.35 -5.13 7.56
C GLN A 30 22.52 -4.36 8.17
N ALA A 31 22.43 -3.04 8.21
CA ALA A 31 23.46 -2.21 8.82
C ALA A 31 23.64 -2.52 10.31
N VAL A 32 22.53 -2.71 11.02
CA VAL A 32 22.58 -3.07 12.45
C VAL A 32 23.20 -4.46 12.63
N MET A 33 22.82 -5.42 11.80
CA MET A 33 23.36 -6.78 11.89
C MET A 33 24.84 -6.85 11.58
N ILE A 34 25.30 -6.10 10.57
CA ILE A 34 26.71 -6.02 10.21
C ILE A 34 27.51 -5.44 11.38
N LYS A 35 27.02 -4.37 12.00
CA LYS A 35 27.66 -3.76 13.15
C LYS A 35 27.71 -4.72 14.34
N THR A 36 26.63 -5.47 14.58
CA THR A 36 26.60 -6.45 15.67
C THR A 36 27.65 -7.53 15.46
N SER A 37 27.82 -8.02 14.24
CA SER A 37 28.87 -8.99 13.91
C SER A 37 30.26 -8.42 14.15
N SER A 38 30.49 -7.15 13.77
CA SER A 38 31.77 -6.47 14.00
C SER A 38 32.07 -6.33 15.50
N PHE A 39 31.06 -6.07 16.30
CA PHE A 39 31.22 -5.94 17.74
C PHE A 39 31.72 -7.22 18.40
N GLN A 40 31.37 -8.37 17.84
CA GLN A 40 31.79 -9.66 18.39
C GLN A 40 33.26 -9.98 18.10
N THR A 41 33.82 -9.40 17.06
CA THR A 41 35.17 -9.72 16.59
C THR A 41 36.22 -8.67 16.92
N ASP A 42 35.82 -7.42 17.09
CA ASP A 42 36.76 -6.32 17.35
C ASP A 42 36.45 -5.63 18.66
N LYS A 43 37.49 -5.20 19.36
CA LYS A 43 37.34 -4.33 20.52
C LYS A 43 36.80 -3.00 20.06
N VAL A 44 35.65 -2.66 20.56
CA VAL A 44 34.84 -1.53 20.14
C VAL A 44 35.56 -0.21 20.34
N GLN A 45 35.59 0.58 19.29
CA GLN A 45 35.94 1.99 19.40
C GLN A 45 34.68 2.76 19.79
N GLU A 46 34.81 3.71 20.71
CA GLU A 46 33.66 4.46 21.25
C GLU A 46 32.84 5.16 20.16
N SER A 47 33.50 5.66 19.12
CA SER A 47 32.84 6.33 18.01
C SER A 47 31.91 5.39 17.21
N GLY A 48 32.22 4.09 17.18
CA GLY A 48 31.38 3.11 16.51
C GLY A 48 30.11 2.79 17.27
N THR A 49 30.13 2.87 18.60
CA THR A 49 28.99 2.59 19.45
C THR A 49 27.88 3.61 19.25
N SER A 50 28.22 4.90 19.16
CA SER A 50 27.25 5.97 18.96
C SER A 50 26.48 5.80 17.65
N ASN A 51 27.20 5.48 16.57
CA ASN A 51 26.58 5.26 15.25
C ASN A 51 25.67 4.03 15.25
N PHE A 52 26.07 3.00 15.96
CA PHE A 52 25.26 1.78 16.10
C PHE A 52 23.94 2.09 16.80
N ASP A 53 23.99 2.80 17.92
CA ASP A 53 22.80 3.17 18.67
C ASP A 53 21.84 4.01 17.85
N ASP A 54 22.35 4.98 17.09
CA ASP A 54 21.56 5.82 16.21
C ASP A 54 20.85 4.99 15.14
N LYS A 55 21.56 4.06 14.52
CA LYS A 55 21.00 3.20 13.48
C LYS A 55 19.97 2.25 14.05
N TYR A 56 20.22 1.71 15.23
CA TYR A 56 19.30 0.81 15.91
C TYR A 56 18.00 1.54 16.27
N MET A 57 18.12 2.75 16.83
CA MET A 57 16.95 3.57 17.16
C MET A 57 16.15 3.94 15.93
N LYS A 58 16.85 4.26 14.84
CA LYS A 58 16.18 4.57 13.57
C LYS A 58 15.44 3.34 13.03
N PHE A 59 16.04 2.17 13.16
CA PHE A 59 15.40 0.91 12.77
C PHE A 59 14.09 0.70 13.53
N ILE A 60 14.10 0.92 14.85
CA ILE A 60 12.90 0.77 15.67
C ILE A 60 11.84 1.79 15.25
N GLU A 61 12.23 3.05 15.06
CA GLU A 61 11.33 4.13 14.66
C GLU A 61 10.64 3.83 13.34
N VAL A 62 11.41 3.39 12.34
CA VAL A 62 10.86 3.04 11.02
C VAL A 62 9.92 1.85 11.14
N SER A 63 10.26 0.85 11.97
CA SER A 63 9.42 -0.32 12.17
C SER A 63 8.07 0.06 12.80
N GLU A 64 8.08 0.97 13.75
CA GLU A 64 6.84 1.45 14.39
C GLU A 64 5.98 2.23 13.38
N ASP A 65 6.60 3.06 12.55
CA ASP A 65 5.89 3.80 11.50
C ASP A 65 5.24 2.85 10.50
N ILE A 66 5.94 1.78 10.12
CA ILE A 66 5.39 0.77 9.22
C ILE A 66 4.15 0.12 9.84
N ASN A 67 4.22 -0.25 11.10
CA ASN A 67 3.10 -0.87 11.79
C ASN A 67 1.87 0.04 11.82
N GLU A 68 2.06 1.32 12.09
CA GLU A 68 0.96 2.29 12.07
C GLU A 68 0.34 2.41 10.68
N GLN A 69 1.17 2.46 9.64
CA GLN A 69 0.68 2.56 8.27
C GLN A 69 -0.03 1.28 7.82
N VAL A 70 0.45 0.13 8.25
CA VAL A 70 -0.21 -1.14 7.95
C VAL A 70 -1.61 -1.18 8.55
N ASP A 71 -1.76 -0.73 9.80
CA ASP A 71 -3.07 -0.64 10.44
C ASP A 71 -4.01 0.28 9.68
N LYS A 72 -3.52 1.45 9.26
CA LYS A 72 -4.31 2.42 8.50
C LYS A 72 -4.76 1.88 7.16
N ILE A 73 -3.84 1.22 6.42
CA ILE A 73 -4.21 0.67 5.11
C ILE A 73 -5.19 -0.48 5.26
N PHE A 74 -5.07 -1.28 6.31
CA PHE A 74 -6.01 -2.36 6.58
C PHE A 74 -7.43 -1.81 6.79
N ASP A 75 -7.56 -0.79 7.62
CA ASP A 75 -8.85 -0.14 7.89
C ASP A 75 -9.45 0.47 6.62
N LEU A 76 -8.61 1.13 5.82
CA LEU A 76 -9.05 1.74 4.57
C LEU A 76 -9.51 0.68 3.57
N ARG A 77 -8.75 -0.41 3.44
CA ARG A 77 -9.11 -1.50 2.54
C ARG A 77 -10.44 -2.15 2.94
N LEU A 78 -10.65 -2.32 4.23
CA LEU A 78 -11.89 -2.89 4.73
C LEU A 78 -13.08 -1.98 4.40
N ARG A 79 -12.92 -0.68 4.64
CA ARG A 79 -13.95 0.32 4.32
C ARG A 79 -14.29 0.30 2.83
N VAL A 80 -13.26 0.39 1.99
CA VAL A 80 -13.43 0.40 0.54
C VAL A 80 -14.06 -0.92 0.06
N SER A 81 -13.63 -2.04 0.61
CA SER A 81 -14.21 -3.34 0.26
C SER A 81 -15.71 -3.36 0.52
N ASN A 82 -16.14 -2.86 1.67
CA ASN A 82 -17.55 -2.79 2.03
C ASN A 82 -18.31 -1.85 1.10
N GLU A 83 -17.70 -0.74 0.72
CA GLU A 83 -18.31 0.21 -0.21
C GLU A 83 -18.46 -0.39 -1.61
N ILE A 84 -17.45 -1.11 -2.09
CA ILE A 84 -17.52 -1.80 -3.38
C ILE A 84 -18.68 -2.84 -3.38
N ASP A 85 -18.87 -3.52 -2.27
CA ASP A 85 -19.94 -4.52 -2.16
C ASP A 85 -21.34 -3.91 -2.36
N ARG A 86 -21.50 -2.61 -2.21
CA ARG A 86 -22.78 -1.93 -2.42
C ARG A 86 -23.12 -1.75 -3.89
N LEU A 87 -22.16 -1.91 -4.79
CA LEU A 87 -22.41 -1.77 -6.22
C LEU A 87 -23.30 -2.91 -6.70
N GLU A 88 -24.24 -2.57 -7.60
CA GLU A 88 -25.19 -3.57 -8.09
C GLU A 88 -24.60 -4.45 -9.18
N LYS A 89 -23.76 -3.87 -10.06
CA LYS A 89 -23.24 -4.60 -11.20
C LYS A 89 -22.01 -5.42 -10.81
N PRO A 90 -22.06 -6.75 -11.00
CA PRO A 90 -20.92 -7.59 -10.62
C PRO A 90 -19.61 -7.20 -11.32
N GLU A 91 -19.70 -6.81 -12.60
CA GLU A 91 -18.49 -6.41 -13.33
C GLU A 91 -17.82 -5.20 -12.71
N HIS A 92 -18.62 -4.26 -12.19
CA HIS A 92 -18.09 -3.08 -11.51
C HIS A 92 -17.42 -3.46 -10.20
N ARG A 93 -18.02 -4.35 -9.43
CA ARG A 93 -17.39 -4.84 -8.21
C ARG A 93 -16.07 -5.51 -8.50
N ILE A 94 -16.04 -6.35 -9.53
CA ILE A 94 -14.83 -7.11 -9.89
C ILE A 94 -13.70 -6.17 -10.29
N ILE A 95 -13.96 -5.22 -11.20
CA ILE A 95 -12.88 -4.37 -11.68
C ILE A 95 -12.33 -3.46 -10.58
N LEU A 96 -13.20 -2.91 -9.73
CA LEU A 96 -12.74 -2.06 -8.64
C LEU A 96 -11.96 -2.86 -7.59
N ARG A 97 -12.37 -4.10 -7.29
CA ARG A 97 -11.61 -4.95 -6.40
C ARG A 97 -10.23 -5.27 -6.95
N MET A 98 -10.18 -5.68 -8.20
CA MET A 98 -8.91 -6.02 -8.83
C MET A 98 -7.95 -4.83 -8.84
N ARG A 99 -8.45 -3.66 -9.20
CA ARG A 99 -7.63 -2.47 -9.32
C ARG A 99 -7.18 -1.91 -7.98
N TYR A 100 -8.10 -1.79 -7.01
CA TYR A 100 -7.84 -1.03 -5.79
C TYR A 100 -7.61 -1.88 -4.54
N ILE A 101 -8.16 -3.09 -4.49
CA ILE A 101 -7.92 -4.00 -3.37
C ILE A 101 -6.76 -4.94 -3.69
N ASN A 102 -6.77 -5.55 -4.87
CA ASN A 102 -5.74 -6.48 -5.29
C ASN A 102 -4.54 -5.78 -5.95
N LEU A 103 -4.67 -4.49 -6.26
CA LEU A 103 -3.61 -3.63 -6.80
C LEU A 103 -3.04 -4.14 -8.12
N LYS A 104 -3.90 -4.67 -8.98
CA LYS A 104 -3.51 -5.15 -10.30
C LYS A 104 -3.44 -4.00 -11.31
N THR A 105 -2.60 -4.18 -12.30
CA THR A 105 -2.53 -3.24 -13.43
C THR A 105 -3.75 -3.43 -14.32
N PHE A 106 -4.06 -2.43 -15.15
CA PHE A 106 -5.16 -2.55 -16.09
C PHE A 106 -4.92 -3.68 -17.11
N GLU A 107 -3.68 -3.90 -17.48
CA GLU A 107 -3.31 -5.00 -18.38
C GLU A 107 -3.60 -6.36 -17.74
N GLU A 108 -3.24 -6.53 -16.48
CA GLU A 108 -3.54 -7.76 -15.75
C GLU A 108 -5.05 -7.99 -15.61
N ILE A 109 -5.80 -6.92 -15.37
CA ILE A 109 -7.25 -6.99 -15.26
C ILE A 109 -7.86 -7.39 -16.61
N ALA A 110 -7.36 -6.80 -17.70
CA ALA A 110 -7.84 -7.11 -19.05
C ALA A 110 -7.68 -8.61 -19.34
N VAL A 111 -6.53 -9.17 -19.03
CA VAL A 111 -6.30 -10.60 -19.20
C VAL A 111 -7.25 -11.42 -18.35
N SER A 112 -7.40 -11.05 -17.08
CA SER A 112 -8.21 -11.78 -16.12
C SER A 112 -9.70 -11.78 -16.47
N MET A 113 -10.21 -10.66 -16.99
CA MET A 113 -11.62 -10.51 -17.35
C MET A 113 -11.91 -10.88 -18.80
N CYS A 114 -10.88 -11.21 -19.57
CA CYS A 114 -10.99 -11.54 -20.99
C CYS A 114 -11.58 -10.38 -21.82
N TYR A 115 -11.16 -9.17 -21.48
CA TYR A 115 -11.53 -7.95 -22.21
C TYR A 115 -10.28 -7.32 -22.82
N ASP A 116 -10.44 -6.51 -23.87
CA ASP A 116 -9.33 -5.71 -24.34
C ASP A 116 -9.13 -4.49 -23.43
N ILE A 117 -8.00 -3.84 -23.57
CA ILE A 117 -7.63 -2.74 -22.67
C ILE A 117 -8.60 -1.56 -22.78
N ARG A 118 -9.13 -1.30 -23.97
CA ARG A 118 -10.09 -0.22 -24.19
C ARG A 118 -11.40 -0.48 -23.44
N GLN A 119 -11.88 -1.72 -23.49
CA GLN A 119 -13.07 -2.13 -22.75
C GLN A 119 -12.86 -2.00 -21.24
N ILE A 120 -11.68 -2.34 -20.77
CA ILE A 120 -11.32 -2.24 -19.35
C ILE A 120 -11.36 -0.76 -18.91
N HIS A 121 -10.79 0.16 -19.68
CA HIS A 121 -10.83 1.57 -19.32
C HIS A 121 -12.26 2.11 -19.30
N ARG A 122 -13.09 1.69 -20.24
CA ARG A 122 -14.51 2.06 -20.27
C ARG A 122 -15.25 1.51 -19.05
N LEU A 123 -15.05 0.23 -18.77
CA LEU A 123 -15.69 -0.44 -17.64
C LEU A 123 -15.26 0.21 -16.31
N HIS A 124 -13.99 0.53 -16.19
CA HIS A 124 -13.45 1.22 -15.02
C HIS A 124 -14.12 2.58 -14.81
N GLY A 125 -14.25 3.36 -15.87
CA GLY A 125 -14.93 4.66 -15.78
C GLY A 125 -16.38 4.54 -15.36
N ASN A 126 -17.09 3.56 -15.92
CA ASN A 126 -18.49 3.30 -15.56
C ASN A 126 -18.61 2.82 -14.11
N ALA A 127 -17.68 1.97 -13.68
CA ALA A 127 -17.65 1.48 -12.30
C ALA A 127 -17.42 2.61 -11.30
N LEU A 128 -16.53 3.55 -11.63
CA LEU A 128 -16.31 4.73 -10.79
C LEU A 128 -17.55 5.59 -10.67
N GLN A 129 -18.32 5.74 -11.76
CA GLN A 129 -19.56 6.49 -11.73
C GLN A 129 -20.59 5.83 -10.81
N GLU A 130 -20.74 4.52 -10.91
CA GLU A 130 -21.64 3.79 -10.00
C GLU A 130 -21.18 3.92 -8.55
N PHE A 131 -19.88 3.84 -8.34
CA PHE A 131 -19.31 3.96 -6.99
C PHE A 131 -19.66 5.31 -6.37
N VAL A 132 -19.51 6.40 -7.13
CA VAL A 132 -19.87 7.75 -6.66
C VAL A 132 -21.35 7.79 -6.30
N THR A 133 -22.21 7.28 -7.19
CA THR A 133 -23.65 7.31 -7.00
C THR A 133 -24.08 6.52 -5.75
N LYS A 134 -23.53 5.33 -5.56
CA LYS A 134 -23.94 4.47 -4.44
C LYS A 134 -23.30 4.82 -3.12
N CYS A 135 -22.09 5.34 -3.13
CA CYS A 135 -21.30 5.50 -1.90
C CYS A 135 -20.97 6.94 -1.57
N HIS A 136 -20.82 7.80 -2.57
CA HIS A 136 -20.32 9.17 -2.36
C HIS A 136 -21.15 10.23 -3.07
N GLY A 137 -22.22 9.84 -3.75
CA GLY A 137 -23.03 10.76 -4.55
C GLY A 137 -24.17 11.42 -3.80
N MET A 138 -24.25 11.23 -2.51
CA MET A 138 -25.37 11.68 -1.70
C MET A 138 -25.18 13.05 -1.08
N SER A 139 -24.18 13.74 -1.48
CA SER A 139 -23.88 15.07 -0.94
C SER A 139 -24.80 16.13 -1.51
#